data_98b103178360df04deb4991bb49225df
#
_entry.id   98b103178360df04deb4991bb49225df
#
_cell.length_a   1.000
_cell.length_b   1.000
_cell.length_c   1.000
_cell.angle_alpha   90.00
_cell.angle_beta   90.00
_cell.angle_gamma   90.00
#
_symmetry.space_group_name_H-M   'P 1'
#
loop_
_entity.id
_entity.type
_entity.pdbx_description
1 polymer ?
#
loop_
_entity_poly.entity_id
_entity_poly.type
_entity_poly.pdbx_seq_one_letter_code
_entity_poly.pdbx_strand_id
1 'polypeptide(L)'
;SVTDRCNFRCTYCMPKEVFDKDYPYLSHGDLLSFEEITRLAKIYIEHGVEKIRLTGGEPLLRKHLERLIEQLASLRTLSGKPLDLTLTTNGSLLRKKARALKDAGLTRMTVSLDGLNDTVFQQMNDVGFPVDDVLDGIEAAREVGFENIKVNMVVKKGTNEHEIIPMAKYFKGSGVILRFIEFMDVGASNGWNMTEVLPSAEVIEKINSVFPLTNIDPNYPGEVAERWRYLDGSGEVGVISSVTQAFCKDCSRARLSTEGKMYLCLFATEGHDLK
;
A
#
# COMPACT_ATOMS: atom_id res chain seq x y z
N SER A 1 -1.86 10.61 -4.66
CA SER A 1 -0.59 10.21 -5.31
C SER A 1 0.37 11.39 -5.35
N VAL A 2 1.69 11.13 -5.15
CA VAL A 2 2.72 12.19 -5.17
C VAL A 2 3.62 12.11 -6.42
N THR A 3 3.54 11.02 -7.17
CA THR A 3 4.22 10.80 -8.45
C THR A 3 3.53 9.71 -9.24
N ASP A 4 3.60 9.78 -10.55
CA ASP A 4 3.17 8.73 -11.49
C ASP A 4 4.29 7.73 -11.82
N ARG A 5 5.55 8.03 -11.42
CA ARG A 5 6.73 7.21 -11.72
C ARG A 5 6.91 6.13 -10.69
N CYS A 6 7.31 4.94 -11.15
CA CYS A 6 7.70 3.80 -10.31
C CYS A 6 8.99 3.20 -10.87
N ASN A 7 9.82 2.64 -10.00
CA ASN A 7 11.00 1.89 -10.37
C ASN A 7 10.76 0.38 -10.47
N PHE A 8 9.53 -0.09 -10.17
CA PHE A 8 9.08 -1.45 -10.45
C PHE A 8 8.13 -1.46 -11.65
N ARG A 9 7.94 -2.63 -12.24
CA ARG A 9 6.98 -2.90 -13.32
C ARG A 9 6.08 -4.08 -12.94
N CYS A 10 5.57 -4.03 -11.69
CA CYS A 10 4.73 -5.12 -11.19
C CYS A 10 3.65 -5.51 -12.19
N THR A 11 3.62 -6.78 -12.51
CA THR A 11 2.77 -7.35 -13.58
C THR A 11 1.28 -7.09 -13.36
N TYR A 12 0.89 -6.84 -12.11
CA TYR A 12 -0.48 -6.55 -11.71
C TYR A 12 -0.81 -5.05 -11.61
N CYS A 13 0.17 -4.14 -11.74
CA CYS A 13 -0.01 -2.70 -11.48
C CYS A 13 0.46 -1.83 -12.64
N MET A 14 1.72 -1.95 -13.03
CA MET A 14 2.36 -1.14 -14.09
C MET A 14 3.17 -2.03 -15.05
N PRO A 15 2.50 -2.93 -15.80
CA PRO A 15 3.20 -3.88 -16.68
C PRO A 15 4.03 -3.17 -17.75
N LYS A 16 5.18 -3.75 -18.10
CA LYS A 16 6.15 -3.20 -19.07
C LYS A 16 5.57 -2.92 -20.46
N GLU A 17 4.57 -3.69 -20.84
CA GLU A 17 3.89 -3.58 -22.13
C GLU A 17 3.12 -2.27 -22.29
N VAL A 18 2.75 -1.66 -21.16
CA VAL A 18 2.02 -0.38 -21.11
C VAL A 18 2.92 0.74 -20.61
N PHE A 19 3.69 0.48 -19.56
CA PHE A 19 4.52 1.48 -18.88
C PHE A 19 6.00 1.32 -19.27
N ASP A 20 6.26 1.38 -20.55
CA ASP A 20 7.59 1.27 -21.13
C ASP A 20 8.41 2.57 -20.99
N LYS A 21 9.57 2.62 -21.66
CA LYS A 21 10.46 3.80 -21.68
C LYS A 21 9.85 5.02 -22.37
N ASP A 22 8.90 4.81 -23.27
CA ASP A 22 8.27 5.84 -24.10
C ASP A 22 6.90 6.28 -23.53
N TYR A 23 6.47 5.68 -22.40
CA TYR A 23 5.24 6.05 -21.71
C TYR A 23 5.26 7.54 -21.32
N PRO A 24 4.19 8.32 -21.63
CA PRO A 24 4.16 9.77 -21.42
C PRO A 24 3.92 10.12 -19.96
N TYR A 25 4.93 9.88 -19.09
CA TYR A 25 4.87 10.34 -17.70
C TYR A 25 4.72 11.85 -17.61
N LEU A 26 3.99 12.31 -16.61
CA LEU A 26 3.79 13.72 -16.36
C LEU A 26 5.11 14.48 -16.25
N SER A 27 5.14 15.70 -16.80
CA SER A 27 6.26 16.59 -16.58
C SER A 27 6.31 17.05 -15.12
N HIS A 28 7.46 17.48 -14.64
CA HIS A 28 7.60 17.93 -13.25
C HIS A 28 6.69 19.14 -12.94
N GLY A 29 6.38 19.96 -13.92
CA GLY A 29 5.50 21.14 -13.79
C GLY A 29 4.02 20.77 -13.70
N ASP A 30 3.63 19.60 -14.16
CA ASP A 30 2.24 19.15 -14.14
C ASP A 30 1.88 18.49 -12.79
N LEU A 31 2.89 18.09 -12.02
CA LEU A 31 2.68 17.52 -10.68
C LEU A 31 2.27 18.62 -9.70
N LEU A 32 1.36 18.31 -8.80
CA LEU A 32 1.09 19.19 -7.66
C LEU A 32 2.37 19.48 -6.86
N SER A 33 2.57 20.73 -6.49
CA SER A 33 3.61 21.12 -5.53
C SER A 33 3.24 20.64 -4.11
N PHE A 34 4.19 20.63 -3.20
CA PHE A 34 3.92 20.25 -1.81
C PHE A 34 2.99 21.24 -1.11
N GLU A 35 3.07 22.52 -1.50
CA GLU A 35 2.19 23.58 -1.02
C GLU A 35 0.75 23.37 -1.50
N GLU A 36 0.55 23.01 -2.78
CA GLU A 36 -0.77 22.68 -3.33
C GLU A 36 -1.36 21.44 -2.64
N ILE A 37 -0.56 20.38 -2.46
CA ILE A 37 -1.00 19.19 -1.72
C ILE A 37 -1.41 19.55 -0.29
N THR A 38 -0.60 20.38 0.38
CA THR A 38 -0.87 20.81 1.76
C THR A 38 -2.12 21.69 1.84
N ARG A 39 -2.34 22.56 0.86
CA ARG A 39 -3.57 23.38 0.75
C ARG A 39 -4.81 22.47 0.61
N LEU A 40 -4.76 21.50 -0.29
CA LEU A 40 -5.86 20.54 -0.48
C LEU A 40 -6.08 19.68 0.77
N ALA A 41 -4.99 19.24 1.43
CA ALA A 41 -5.10 18.49 2.67
C ALA A 41 -5.83 19.27 3.77
N LYS A 42 -5.59 20.58 3.90
CA LYS A 42 -6.33 21.44 4.84
C LYS A 42 -7.83 21.46 4.52
N ILE A 43 -8.19 21.63 3.25
CA ILE A 43 -9.60 21.60 2.83
C ILE A 43 -10.24 20.23 3.15
N TYR A 44 -9.56 19.13 2.86
CA TYR A 44 -10.05 17.80 3.21
C TYR A 44 -10.25 17.62 4.72
N ILE A 45 -9.35 18.17 5.54
CA ILE A 45 -9.50 18.13 7.01
C ILE A 45 -10.73 18.93 7.46
N GLU A 46 -11.02 20.08 6.85
CA GLU A 46 -12.24 20.85 7.11
C GLU A 46 -13.52 20.08 6.77
N HIS A 47 -13.41 19.09 5.88
CA HIS A 47 -14.47 18.12 5.55
C HIS A 47 -14.40 16.80 6.34
N GLY A 48 -13.64 16.75 7.43
CA GLY A 48 -13.59 15.63 8.35
C GLY A 48 -12.59 14.53 8.01
N VAL A 49 -11.63 14.77 7.10
CA VAL A 49 -10.57 13.80 6.84
C VAL A 49 -9.59 13.76 8.02
N GLU A 50 -9.39 12.57 8.57
CA GLU A 50 -8.49 12.34 9.71
C GLU A 50 -7.23 11.55 9.32
N LYS A 51 -7.21 10.99 8.10
CA LYS A 51 -6.13 10.13 7.62
C LYS A 51 -5.75 10.44 6.19
N ILE A 52 -4.45 10.60 5.95
CA ILE A 52 -3.88 10.74 4.61
C ILE A 52 -2.87 9.62 4.36
N ARG A 53 -3.01 8.95 3.20
CA ARG A 53 -2.06 7.97 2.72
C ARG A 53 -1.29 8.51 1.53
N LEU A 54 0.01 8.65 1.68
CA LEU A 54 0.91 8.98 0.58
C LEU A 54 1.18 7.71 -0.25
N THR A 55 1.00 7.85 -1.55
CA THR A 55 1.21 6.80 -2.55
C THR A 55 1.58 7.44 -3.89
N GLY A 56 1.66 6.67 -4.96
CA GLY A 56 1.96 7.16 -6.30
C GLY A 56 2.12 5.98 -7.24
N GLY A 57 3.08 6.06 -8.17
CA GLY A 57 3.87 4.92 -8.54
C GLY A 57 4.67 4.49 -7.31
N GLU A 58 5.95 4.88 -7.21
CA GLU A 58 6.70 4.71 -5.95
C GLU A 58 6.92 6.09 -5.29
N PRO A 59 6.27 6.38 -4.15
CA PRO A 59 6.32 7.71 -3.53
C PRO A 59 7.72 8.11 -3.09
N LEU A 60 8.60 7.16 -2.74
CA LEU A 60 9.97 7.44 -2.32
C LEU A 60 10.87 7.94 -3.45
N LEU A 61 10.42 7.87 -4.71
CA LEU A 61 11.09 8.52 -5.84
C LEU A 61 10.83 10.04 -5.89
N ARG A 62 9.77 10.54 -5.25
CA ARG A 62 9.53 11.98 -5.17
C ARG A 62 10.64 12.62 -4.32
N LYS A 63 11.43 13.50 -4.93
CA LYS A 63 12.50 14.21 -4.23
C LYS A 63 11.93 15.03 -3.08
N HIS A 64 12.62 15.02 -1.95
CA HIS A 64 12.27 15.78 -0.75
C HIS A 64 10.88 15.48 -0.18
N LEU A 65 10.40 14.21 -0.33
CA LEU A 65 9.11 13.78 0.22
C LEU A 65 8.99 14.05 1.72
N GLU A 66 10.10 14.00 2.46
CA GLU A 66 10.18 14.33 3.89
C GLU A 66 9.61 15.73 4.19
N ARG A 67 9.83 16.73 3.32
CA ARG A 67 9.28 18.08 3.48
C ARG A 67 7.74 18.11 3.39
N LEU A 68 7.17 17.34 2.47
CA LEU A 68 5.72 17.19 2.40
C LEU A 68 5.19 16.53 3.67
N ILE A 69 5.87 15.49 4.16
CA ILE A 69 5.48 14.80 5.39
C ILE A 69 5.51 15.77 6.58
N GLU A 70 6.53 16.60 6.73
CA GLU A 70 6.62 17.65 7.77
C GLU A 70 5.45 18.63 7.67
N GLN A 71 5.13 19.11 6.47
CA GLN A 71 4.00 20.02 6.26
C GLN A 71 2.67 19.36 6.68
N LEU A 72 2.43 18.12 6.26
CA LEU A 72 1.21 17.39 6.60
C LEU A 72 1.16 17.00 8.09
N ALA A 73 2.27 16.61 8.68
CA ALA A 73 2.36 16.26 10.12
C ALA A 73 2.09 17.44 11.04
N SER A 74 2.29 18.68 10.58
CA SER A 74 1.95 19.89 11.32
C SER A 74 0.44 20.16 11.40
N LEU A 75 -0.36 19.55 10.52
CA LEU A 75 -1.81 19.73 10.46
C LEU A 75 -2.52 19.01 11.61
N ARG A 76 -3.71 19.50 11.95
CA ARG A 76 -4.56 18.91 12.98
C ARG A 76 -5.94 18.64 12.42
N THR A 77 -6.53 17.52 12.82
CA THR A 77 -7.92 17.17 12.51
C THR A 77 -8.90 18.16 13.16
N LEU A 78 -10.18 18.11 12.78
CA LEU A 78 -11.22 18.94 13.42
C LEU A 78 -11.30 18.74 14.94
N SER A 79 -10.94 17.54 15.42
CA SER A 79 -10.88 17.22 16.85
C SER A 79 -9.56 17.67 17.53
N GLY A 80 -8.67 18.37 16.83
CA GLY A 80 -7.37 18.82 17.35
C GLY A 80 -6.29 17.73 17.41
N LYS A 81 -6.59 16.50 17.02
CA LYS A 81 -5.63 15.38 17.01
C LYS A 81 -4.64 15.51 15.86
N PRO A 82 -3.43 14.93 15.98
CA PRO A 82 -2.54 14.77 14.85
C PRO A 82 -3.21 14.01 13.70
N LEU A 83 -2.91 14.40 12.47
CA LEU A 83 -3.34 13.67 11.28
C LEU A 83 -2.70 12.27 11.24
N ASP A 84 -3.49 11.23 10.97
CA ASP A 84 -2.97 9.88 10.74
C ASP A 84 -2.29 9.83 9.36
N LEU A 85 -0.98 10.00 9.35
CA LEU A 85 -0.18 10.11 8.13
C LEU A 85 0.51 8.79 7.84
N THR A 86 0.18 8.18 6.71
CA THR A 86 0.70 6.86 6.32
C THR A 86 1.26 6.86 4.90
N LEU A 87 2.17 5.95 4.62
CA LEU A 87 2.83 5.76 3.33
C LEU A 87 2.64 4.33 2.83
N THR A 88 2.47 4.15 1.52
CA THR A 88 2.61 2.84 0.87
C THR A 88 3.78 2.88 -0.09
N THR A 89 4.71 1.93 0.02
CA THR A 89 5.95 1.86 -0.77
C THR A 89 6.26 0.43 -1.19
N ASN A 90 6.99 0.27 -2.28
CA ASN A 90 7.56 -1.02 -2.68
C ASN A 90 8.82 -1.40 -1.87
N GLY A 91 9.26 -0.55 -0.95
CA GLY A 91 10.38 -0.81 -0.05
C GLY A 91 11.78 -0.62 -0.63
N SER A 92 11.92 -0.49 -1.94
CA SER A 92 13.24 -0.45 -2.62
C SER A 92 14.20 0.65 -2.14
N LEU A 93 13.66 1.74 -1.61
CA LEU A 93 14.44 2.87 -1.10
C LEU A 93 14.32 3.03 0.43
N LEU A 94 13.65 2.10 1.10
CA LEU A 94 13.26 2.27 2.49
C LEU A 94 14.46 2.28 3.43
N ARG A 95 15.47 1.41 3.23
CA ARG A 95 16.72 1.42 4.02
C ARG A 95 17.37 2.81 4.08
N LYS A 96 17.38 3.52 2.96
CA LYS A 96 17.99 4.84 2.85
C LYS A 96 17.14 5.96 3.42
N LYS A 97 15.81 5.79 3.46
CA LYS A 97 14.88 6.88 3.76
C LYS A 97 14.14 6.74 5.08
N ALA A 98 14.12 5.57 5.71
CA ALA A 98 13.31 5.29 6.91
C ALA A 98 13.51 6.32 8.02
N ARG A 99 14.75 6.69 8.34
CA ARG A 99 15.07 7.69 9.36
C ARG A 99 14.45 9.05 9.04
N ALA A 100 14.69 9.57 7.84
CA ALA A 100 14.18 10.87 7.43
C ALA A 100 12.63 10.91 7.42
N LEU A 101 11.98 9.81 7.00
CA LEU A 101 10.51 9.70 7.04
C LEU A 101 9.98 9.72 8.47
N LYS A 102 10.66 9.03 9.39
CA LYS A 102 10.27 9.00 10.82
C LYS A 102 10.43 10.37 11.45
N ASP A 103 11.58 11.01 11.26
CA ASP A 103 11.90 12.32 11.82
C ASP A 103 10.97 13.41 11.27
N ALA A 104 10.52 13.30 10.02
CA ALA A 104 9.53 14.17 9.41
C ALA A 104 8.10 14.02 9.98
N GLY A 105 7.84 12.97 10.78
CA GLY A 105 6.54 12.77 11.43
C GLY A 105 5.63 11.76 10.74
N LEU A 106 6.13 10.91 9.82
CA LEU A 106 5.34 9.80 9.30
C LEU A 106 4.96 8.85 10.44
N THR A 107 3.67 8.54 10.56
CA THR A 107 3.17 7.72 11.68
C THR A 107 3.23 6.23 11.39
N ARG A 108 2.88 5.81 10.18
CA ARG A 108 2.80 4.39 9.80
C ARG A 108 3.19 4.16 8.35
N MET A 109 3.55 2.92 8.03
CA MET A 109 3.83 2.53 6.66
C MET A 109 3.24 1.18 6.29
N THR A 110 3.07 1.00 5.00
CA THR A 110 2.74 -0.27 4.36
C THR A 110 3.80 -0.55 3.29
N VAL A 111 4.39 -1.72 3.32
CA VAL A 111 5.36 -2.17 2.32
C VAL A 111 4.71 -3.24 1.45
N SER A 112 4.84 -3.11 0.14
CA SER A 112 4.38 -4.13 -0.81
C SER A 112 5.47 -5.18 -0.99
N LEU A 113 5.13 -6.46 -0.75
CA LEU A 113 6.05 -7.60 -0.85
C LEU A 113 5.27 -8.85 -1.24
N ASP A 114 5.49 -9.34 -2.46
CA ASP A 114 4.63 -10.38 -3.06
C ASP A 114 5.20 -11.81 -2.95
N GLY A 115 6.22 -12.02 -2.13
CA GLY A 115 6.82 -13.32 -1.82
C GLY A 115 8.18 -13.16 -1.15
N LEU A 116 8.69 -14.26 -0.58
CA LEU A 116 10.04 -14.35 0.02
C LEU A 116 11.02 -15.05 -0.91
N ASN A 117 10.52 -15.87 -1.84
CA ASN A 117 11.36 -16.48 -2.85
C ASN A 117 11.76 -15.43 -3.88
N ASP A 118 13.08 -15.23 -4.05
CA ASP A 118 13.61 -14.17 -4.91
C ASP A 118 13.16 -14.32 -6.38
N THR A 119 13.09 -15.53 -6.89
CA THR A 119 12.60 -15.80 -8.25
C THR A 119 11.14 -15.38 -8.41
N VAL A 120 10.29 -15.74 -7.46
CA VAL A 120 8.85 -15.38 -7.45
C VAL A 120 8.68 -13.86 -7.31
N PHE A 121 9.41 -13.25 -6.39
CA PHE A 121 9.34 -11.80 -6.17
C PHE A 121 9.82 -11.01 -7.39
N GLN A 122 10.91 -11.45 -8.04
CA GLN A 122 11.41 -10.83 -9.27
C GLN A 122 10.45 -11.02 -10.45
N GLN A 123 9.76 -12.14 -10.53
CA GLN A 123 8.69 -12.36 -11.52
C GLN A 123 7.52 -11.38 -11.29
N MET A 124 7.18 -11.09 -10.04
CA MET A 124 6.10 -10.17 -9.70
C MET A 124 6.49 -8.70 -9.94
N ASN A 125 7.72 -8.28 -9.54
CA ASN A 125 8.17 -6.89 -9.70
C ASN A 125 8.67 -6.56 -11.11
N ASP A 126 9.01 -7.58 -11.90
CA ASP A 126 9.41 -7.56 -13.31
C ASP A 126 10.55 -6.58 -13.65
N VAL A 127 11.46 -6.34 -12.71
CA VAL A 127 12.69 -5.53 -12.89
C VAL A 127 13.93 -6.19 -12.28
N GLY A 128 13.79 -7.43 -11.81
CA GLY A 128 14.90 -8.18 -11.20
C GLY A 128 15.35 -7.59 -9.87
N PHE A 129 14.48 -6.89 -9.13
CA PHE A 129 14.82 -6.34 -7.82
C PHE A 129 14.84 -7.44 -6.76
N PRO A 130 15.91 -7.57 -5.93
CA PRO A 130 16.03 -8.66 -4.98
C PRO A 130 15.12 -8.45 -3.76
N VAL A 131 14.58 -9.56 -3.23
CA VAL A 131 13.69 -9.55 -2.06
C VAL A 131 14.41 -9.10 -0.79
N ASP A 132 15.69 -9.47 -0.63
CA ASP A 132 16.48 -9.16 0.55
C ASP A 132 16.60 -7.65 0.80
N ASP A 133 16.67 -6.83 -0.27
CA ASP A 133 16.75 -5.38 -0.15
C ASP A 133 15.45 -4.77 0.39
N VAL A 134 14.29 -5.39 0.10
CA VAL A 134 13.01 -4.97 0.67
C VAL A 134 12.91 -5.38 2.13
N LEU A 135 13.32 -6.61 2.47
CA LEU A 135 13.35 -7.10 3.85
C LEU A 135 14.29 -6.26 4.72
N ASP A 136 15.46 -5.92 4.21
CA ASP A 136 16.41 -4.99 4.85
C ASP A 136 15.79 -3.60 5.05
N GLY A 137 15.01 -3.11 4.09
CA GLY A 137 14.25 -1.87 4.22
C GLY A 137 13.18 -1.93 5.32
N ILE A 138 12.49 -3.04 5.47
CA ILE A 138 11.51 -3.25 6.56
C ILE A 138 12.23 -3.24 7.92
N GLU A 139 13.37 -3.91 8.03
CA GLU A 139 14.16 -3.92 9.26
C GLU A 139 14.69 -2.52 9.60
N ALA A 140 15.17 -1.76 8.62
CA ALA A 140 15.55 -0.36 8.83
C ALA A 140 14.40 0.50 9.37
N ALA A 141 13.19 0.26 8.90
CA ALA A 141 12.01 0.96 9.43
C ALA A 141 11.74 0.59 10.89
N ARG A 142 11.93 -0.67 11.27
CA ARG A 142 11.81 -1.12 12.67
C ARG A 142 12.89 -0.49 13.55
N GLU A 143 14.15 -0.50 13.10
CA GLU A 143 15.29 0.08 13.81
C GLU A 143 15.08 1.56 14.14
N VAL A 144 14.43 2.33 13.27
CA VAL A 144 14.12 3.74 13.51
C VAL A 144 12.83 3.96 14.30
N GLY A 145 12.17 2.90 14.77
CA GLY A 145 11.03 2.97 15.66
C GLY A 145 9.66 3.10 14.96
N PHE A 146 9.51 2.62 13.72
CA PHE A 146 8.17 2.42 13.18
C PHE A 146 7.52 1.19 13.82
N GLU A 147 6.37 1.40 14.41
CA GLU A 147 5.52 0.35 14.95
C GLU A 147 4.38 0.03 13.99
N ASN A 148 3.79 -1.17 14.12
CA ASN A 148 2.64 -1.60 13.33
C ASN A 148 2.86 -1.47 11.80
N ILE A 149 4.06 -1.81 11.33
CA ILE A 149 4.35 -1.89 9.91
C ILE A 149 3.42 -2.94 9.29
N LYS A 150 2.83 -2.60 8.16
CA LYS A 150 2.02 -3.52 7.38
C LYS A 150 2.77 -3.96 6.13
N VAL A 151 2.68 -5.25 5.83
CA VAL A 151 3.17 -5.81 4.56
C VAL A 151 1.95 -6.26 3.77
N ASN A 152 1.85 -5.81 2.53
CA ASN A 152 0.81 -6.23 1.60
C ASN A 152 1.38 -7.18 0.57
N MET A 153 0.72 -8.31 0.37
CA MET A 153 0.98 -9.26 -0.69
C MET A 153 -0.24 -9.34 -1.60
N VAL A 154 -0.08 -9.00 -2.88
CA VAL A 154 -1.09 -9.30 -3.89
C VAL A 154 -0.96 -10.79 -4.24
N VAL A 155 -2.03 -11.56 -4.08
CA VAL A 155 -2.04 -12.98 -4.38
C VAL A 155 -2.60 -13.21 -5.77
N LYS A 156 -1.75 -13.73 -6.66
CA LYS A 156 -2.12 -14.13 -8.02
C LYS A 156 -2.03 -15.65 -8.14
N LYS A 157 -3.18 -16.31 -8.37
CA LYS A 157 -3.27 -17.76 -8.52
C LYS A 157 -2.45 -18.21 -9.72
N GLY A 158 -1.72 -19.32 -9.59
CA GLY A 158 -0.79 -19.81 -10.59
C GLY A 158 0.58 -19.10 -10.62
N THR A 159 0.78 -18.08 -9.76
CA THR A 159 2.03 -17.30 -9.73
C THR A 159 2.71 -17.33 -8.37
N ASN A 160 2.06 -16.81 -7.32
CA ASN A 160 2.69 -16.66 -5.99
C ASN A 160 1.85 -17.19 -4.82
N GLU A 161 0.74 -17.89 -5.06
CA GLU A 161 -0.09 -18.46 -3.99
C GLU A 161 0.63 -19.46 -3.09
N HIS A 162 1.72 -20.06 -3.57
CA HIS A 162 2.56 -20.95 -2.76
C HIS A 162 3.42 -20.20 -1.73
N GLU A 163 3.56 -18.87 -1.87
CA GLU A 163 4.26 -18.00 -0.91
C GLU A 163 3.39 -17.62 0.31
N ILE A 164 2.09 -17.92 0.31
CA ILE A 164 1.16 -17.55 1.41
C ILE A 164 1.67 -18.09 2.75
N ILE A 165 1.98 -19.38 2.84
CA ILE A 165 2.44 -20.00 4.09
C ILE A 165 3.87 -19.55 4.46
N PRO A 166 4.85 -19.52 3.56
CA PRO A 166 6.16 -18.93 3.84
C PRO A 166 6.08 -17.49 4.40
N MET A 167 5.30 -16.63 3.76
CA MET A 167 5.08 -15.25 4.20
C MET A 167 4.41 -15.18 5.57
N ALA A 168 3.34 -15.94 5.80
CA ALA A 168 2.66 -16.01 7.09
C ALA A 168 3.61 -16.48 8.20
N LYS A 169 4.42 -17.52 7.94
CA LYS A 169 5.42 -18.03 8.87
C LYS A 169 6.51 -17.02 9.20
N TYR A 170 6.99 -16.30 8.18
CA TYR A 170 8.09 -15.33 8.34
C TYR A 170 7.68 -14.13 9.22
N PHE A 171 6.48 -13.59 8.97
CA PHE A 171 6.00 -12.40 9.70
C PHE A 171 5.29 -12.72 11.02
N LYS A 172 4.92 -13.98 11.26
CA LYS A 172 4.32 -14.43 12.53
C LYS A 172 5.25 -14.12 13.71
N GLY A 173 4.75 -13.41 14.72
CA GLY A 173 5.54 -13.02 15.90
C GLY A 173 6.51 -11.85 15.67
N SER A 174 6.61 -11.31 14.47
CA SER A 174 7.52 -10.20 14.15
C SER A 174 7.01 -8.82 14.57
N GLY A 175 5.73 -8.68 14.89
CA GLY A 175 5.05 -7.38 15.06
C GLY A 175 4.60 -6.73 13.76
N VAL A 176 4.95 -7.31 12.61
CA VAL A 176 4.46 -6.87 11.29
C VAL A 176 3.10 -7.49 11.01
N ILE A 177 2.17 -6.70 10.48
CA ILE A 177 0.85 -7.17 10.08
C ILE A 177 0.87 -7.51 8.60
N LEU A 178 0.86 -8.79 8.29
CA LEU A 178 0.78 -9.28 6.90
C LEU A 178 -0.66 -9.22 6.40
N ARG A 179 -0.87 -8.70 5.19
CA ARG A 179 -2.18 -8.62 4.55
C ARG A 179 -2.12 -9.16 3.14
N PHE A 180 -3.02 -10.05 2.83
CA PHE A 180 -3.18 -10.62 1.50
C PHE A 180 -4.29 -9.88 0.76
N ILE A 181 -4.04 -9.53 -0.50
CA ILE A 181 -4.96 -8.77 -1.35
C ILE A 181 -5.31 -9.65 -2.56
N GLU A 182 -6.59 -9.80 -2.85
CA GLU A 182 -7.03 -10.45 -4.08
C GLU A 182 -6.54 -9.68 -5.31
N PHE A 183 -6.03 -10.38 -6.30
CA PHE A 183 -5.63 -9.81 -7.59
C PHE A 183 -6.83 -9.15 -8.27
N MET A 184 -6.73 -7.87 -8.58
CA MET A 184 -7.80 -7.07 -9.15
C MET A 184 -7.35 -6.32 -10.41
N ASP A 185 -8.30 -5.92 -11.24
CA ASP A 185 -8.06 -5.11 -12.44
C ASP A 185 -7.79 -3.64 -12.08
N VAL A 186 -6.53 -3.32 -11.86
CA VAL A 186 -6.12 -1.95 -11.57
C VAL A 186 -5.74 -1.24 -12.88
N GLY A 187 -6.55 -0.26 -13.28
CA GLY A 187 -6.26 0.57 -14.45
C GLY A 187 -6.50 -0.12 -15.80
N ALA A 188 -7.16 -1.28 -15.84
CA ALA A 188 -7.45 -2.05 -17.06
C ALA A 188 -6.22 -2.32 -17.96
N SER A 189 -5.04 -2.44 -17.35
CA SER A 189 -3.76 -2.55 -18.08
C SER A 189 -2.98 -3.82 -17.77
N ASN A 190 -3.45 -4.66 -16.83
CA ASN A 190 -2.71 -5.80 -16.30
C ASN A 190 -3.17 -7.17 -16.83
N GLY A 191 -4.06 -7.20 -17.83
CA GLY A 191 -4.60 -8.42 -18.40
C GLY A 191 -5.40 -9.28 -17.41
N TRP A 192 -6.05 -8.66 -16.43
CA TRP A 192 -6.76 -9.32 -15.36
C TRP A 192 -7.76 -10.37 -15.83
N ASN A 193 -7.76 -11.52 -15.15
CA ASN A 193 -8.69 -12.61 -15.40
C ASN A 193 -9.17 -13.20 -14.06
N MET A 194 -10.47 -13.45 -13.94
CA MET A 194 -11.07 -14.04 -12.74
C MET A 194 -10.48 -15.40 -12.37
N THR A 195 -9.97 -16.17 -13.31
CA THR A 195 -9.34 -17.48 -13.07
C THR A 195 -8.01 -17.36 -12.28
N GLU A 196 -7.39 -16.19 -12.28
CA GLU A 196 -6.16 -15.90 -11.53
C GLU A 196 -6.43 -15.31 -10.14
N VAL A 197 -7.69 -15.11 -9.77
CA VAL A 197 -8.08 -14.66 -8.43
C VAL A 197 -8.12 -15.84 -7.48
N LEU A 198 -7.38 -15.73 -6.38
CA LEU A 198 -7.52 -16.65 -5.24
C LEU A 198 -8.41 -15.96 -4.21
N PRO A 199 -9.61 -16.51 -3.91
CA PRO A 199 -10.51 -15.93 -2.92
C PRO A 199 -9.86 -15.80 -1.53
N SER A 200 -10.11 -14.69 -0.85
CA SER A 200 -9.59 -14.45 0.50
C SER A 200 -9.95 -15.54 1.50
N ALA A 201 -11.13 -16.16 1.35
CA ALA A 201 -11.53 -17.29 2.19
C ALA A 201 -10.56 -18.48 2.06
N GLU A 202 -10.09 -18.79 0.84
CA GLU A 202 -9.11 -19.85 0.60
C GLU A 202 -7.74 -19.50 1.21
N VAL A 203 -7.35 -18.21 1.18
CA VAL A 203 -6.10 -17.75 1.82
C VAL A 203 -6.17 -18.00 3.32
N ILE A 204 -7.28 -17.62 3.96
CA ILE A 204 -7.49 -17.83 5.40
C ILE A 204 -7.53 -19.33 5.74
N GLU A 205 -8.23 -20.14 4.97
CA GLU A 205 -8.27 -21.60 5.16
C GLU A 205 -6.87 -22.22 5.11
N LYS A 206 -6.07 -21.84 4.11
CA LYS A 206 -4.66 -22.29 4.00
C LYS A 206 -3.84 -21.93 5.24
N ILE A 207 -3.92 -20.69 5.71
CA ILE A 207 -3.16 -20.26 6.88
C ILE A 207 -3.68 -20.94 8.13
N ASN A 208 -5.00 -21.02 8.32
CA ASN A 208 -5.63 -21.62 9.48
C ASN A 208 -5.32 -23.13 9.63
N SER A 209 -5.11 -23.83 8.53
CA SER A 209 -4.71 -25.24 8.54
C SER A 209 -3.31 -25.48 9.14
N VAL A 210 -2.44 -24.47 9.13
CA VAL A 210 -1.05 -24.54 9.64
C VAL A 210 -0.90 -23.74 10.94
N PHE A 211 -1.50 -22.56 10.98
CA PHE A 211 -1.47 -21.62 12.09
C PHE A 211 -2.92 -21.24 12.46
N PRO A 212 -3.48 -21.85 13.52
CA PRO A 212 -4.87 -21.60 13.92
C PRO A 212 -5.18 -20.12 14.12
N LEU A 213 -6.28 -19.66 13.54
CA LEU A 213 -6.73 -18.27 13.50
C LEU A 213 -8.12 -18.11 14.13
N THR A 214 -8.40 -16.91 14.59
CA THR A 214 -9.75 -16.45 14.94
C THR A 214 -10.01 -15.09 14.31
N ASN A 215 -11.23 -14.91 13.81
CA ASN A 215 -11.64 -13.60 13.29
C ASN A 215 -11.72 -12.59 14.45
N ILE A 216 -11.36 -11.34 14.18
CA ILE A 216 -11.45 -10.24 15.16
C ILE A 216 -12.10 -9.01 14.51
N ASP A 217 -12.72 -8.17 15.36
CA ASP A 217 -13.43 -6.98 14.92
C ASP A 217 -12.52 -5.99 14.17
N PRO A 218 -13.09 -5.21 13.22
CA PRO A 218 -12.36 -4.14 12.57
C PRO A 218 -11.96 -3.05 13.58
N ASN A 219 -10.85 -2.36 13.35
CA ASN A 219 -10.39 -1.25 14.20
C ASN A 219 -11.30 -0.02 14.11
N TYR A 220 -12.01 0.16 12.98
CA TYR A 220 -12.91 1.28 12.72
C TYR A 220 -13.90 0.90 11.59
N PRO A 221 -15.08 1.53 11.56
CA PRO A 221 -16.06 1.32 10.48
C PRO A 221 -15.45 1.62 9.10
N GLY A 222 -15.66 0.72 8.13
CA GLY A 222 -15.11 0.85 6.78
C GLY A 222 -13.64 0.44 6.65
N GLU A 223 -13.05 -0.25 7.64
CA GLU A 223 -11.76 -0.91 7.47
C GLU A 223 -11.86 -1.97 6.36
N VAL A 224 -11.00 -1.89 5.35
CA VAL A 224 -11.09 -2.77 4.17
C VAL A 224 -10.51 -4.16 4.39
N ALA A 225 -9.61 -4.30 5.35
CA ALA A 225 -9.02 -5.58 5.68
C ALA A 225 -9.87 -6.31 6.72
N GLU A 226 -10.34 -7.50 6.40
CA GLU A 226 -10.83 -8.44 7.40
C GLU A 226 -9.65 -8.94 8.22
N ARG A 227 -9.77 -8.94 9.56
CA ARG A 227 -8.67 -9.18 10.49
C ARG A 227 -8.78 -10.53 11.16
N TRP A 228 -7.66 -11.21 11.28
CA TRP A 228 -7.54 -12.52 11.91
C TRP A 228 -6.36 -12.55 12.86
N ARG A 229 -6.55 -13.09 14.06
CA ARG A 229 -5.50 -13.23 15.07
C ARG A 229 -5.04 -14.66 15.16
N TYR A 230 -3.74 -14.88 15.30
CA TYR A 230 -3.20 -16.18 15.65
C TYR A 230 -3.64 -16.59 17.07
N LEU A 231 -4.14 -17.82 17.26
CA LEU A 231 -4.65 -18.27 18.55
C LEU A 231 -3.57 -18.33 19.62
N ASP A 232 -2.31 -18.46 19.24
CA ASP A 232 -1.17 -18.42 20.18
C ASP A 232 -0.75 -17.00 20.59
N GLY A 233 -1.48 -15.97 20.15
CA GLY A 233 -1.21 -14.58 20.48
C GLY A 233 -0.02 -13.95 19.75
N SER A 234 0.58 -14.62 18.77
CA SER A 234 1.79 -14.15 18.07
C SER A 234 1.56 -13.05 17.04
N GLY A 235 0.38 -12.43 17.00
CA GLY A 235 0.06 -11.33 16.10
C GLY A 235 -1.19 -11.57 15.27
N GLU A 236 -1.28 -10.84 14.15
CA GLU A 236 -2.44 -10.89 13.26
C GLU A 236 -2.07 -10.93 11.79
N VAL A 237 -2.98 -11.45 10.99
CA VAL A 237 -2.98 -11.35 9.52
C VAL A 237 -4.29 -10.70 9.06
N GLY A 238 -4.31 -10.19 7.85
CA GLY A 238 -5.53 -9.66 7.25
C GLY A 238 -5.72 -10.12 5.82
N VAL A 239 -6.95 -10.04 5.35
CA VAL A 239 -7.28 -10.24 3.93
C VAL A 239 -8.08 -9.06 3.40
N ILE A 240 -7.89 -8.73 2.14
CA ILE A 240 -8.60 -7.67 1.44
C ILE A 240 -9.31 -8.30 0.25
N SER A 241 -10.59 -8.58 0.42
CA SER A 241 -11.45 -9.28 -0.54
C SER A 241 -11.97 -8.30 -1.61
N SER A 242 -11.05 -7.82 -2.45
CA SER A 242 -11.33 -6.75 -3.42
C SER A 242 -12.29 -7.18 -4.54
N VAL A 243 -12.39 -8.48 -4.79
CA VAL A 243 -13.14 -9.09 -5.91
C VAL A 243 -14.30 -9.93 -5.40
N THR A 244 -14.02 -10.90 -4.52
CA THR A 244 -15.03 -11.89 -4.10
C THR A 244 -16.02 -11.36 -3.06
N GLN A 245 -15.62 -10.36 -2.26
CA GLN A 245 -16.48 -9.72 -1.24
C GLN A 245 -16.24 -8.21 -1.26
N ALA A 246 -16.65 -7.56 -2.35
CA ALA A 246 -16.43 -6.14 -2.55
C ALA A 246 -17.03 -5.28 -1.42
N PHE A 247 -16.19 -4.47 -0.79
CA PHE A 247 -16.51 -3.58 0.35
C PHE A 247 -16.94 -2.17 -0.09
N CYS A 248 -17.52 -2.03 -1.29
CA CYS A 248 -17.87 -0.73 -1.89
C CYS A 248 -18.90 0.05 -1.10
N LYS A 249 -19.83 -0.62 -0.40
CA LYS A 249 -20.90 0.03 0.39
C LYS A 249 -20.35 0.90 1.53
N ASP A 250 -19.24 0.49 2.13
CA ASP A 250 -18.61 1.16 3.28
C ASP A 250 -17.35 1.94 2.90
N CYS A 251 -17.15 2.19 1.59
CA CYS A 251 -15.94 2.84 1.11
C CYS A 251 -15.95 4.34 1.38
N SER A 252 -15.12 4.80 2.31
CA SER A 252 -14.94 6.20 2.69
C SER A 252 -13.66 6.84 2.12
N ARG A 253 -13.12 6.30 1.02
CA ARG A 253 -11.83 6.74 0.47
C ARG A 253 -12.01 7.64 -0.74
N ALA A 254 -11.40 8.84 -0.69
CA ALA A 254 -11.13 9.66 -1.86
C ALA A 254 -9.65 9.52 -2.27
N ARG A 255 -9.36 9.78 -3.52
CA ARG A 255 -8.02 9.71 -4.12
C ARG A 255 -7.73 11.01 -4.83
N LEU A 256 -6.57 11.60 -4.54
CA LEU A 256 -6.03 12.74 -5.24
C LEU A 256 -4.92 12.26 -6.16
N SER A 257 -5.06 12.50 -7.47
CA SER A 257 -4.01 12.18 -8.44
C SER A 257 -2.83 13.14 -8.34
N THR A 258 -1.76 12.85 -9.04
CA THR A 258 -0.53 13.64 -9.04
C THR A 258 -0.71 15.01 -9.69
N GLU A 259 -1.65 15.15 -10.62
CA GLU A 259 -2.00 16.41 -11.31
C GLU A 259 -3.13 17.19 -10.64
N GLY A 260 -3.73 16.66 -9.56
CA GLY A 260 -4.75 17.40 -8.80
C GLY A 260 -6.19 17.00 -9.07
N LYS A 261 -6.45 15.87 -9.71
CA LYS A 261 -7.82 15.37 -9.91
C LYS A 261 -8.25 14.49 -8.74
N MET A 262 -9.46 14.67 -8.27
CA MET A 262 -10.08 13.87 -7.22
C MET A 262 -10.92 12.74 -7.83
N TYR A 263 -10.68 11.52 -7.35
CA TYR A 263 -11.43 10.31 -7.71
C TYR A 263 -12.07 9.70 -6.46
N LEU A 264 -13.32 9.31 -6.56
CA LEU A 264 -14.07 8.68 -5.46
C LEU A 264 -13.99 7.15 -5.49
N CYS A 265 -13.57 6.57 -6.62
CA CYS A 265 -13.41 5.12 -6.79
C CYS A 265 -12.05 4.79 -7.40
N LEU A 266 -11.48 3.63 -7.06
CA LEU A 266 -10.25 3.12 -7.68
C LEU A 266 -10.41 2.86 -9.18
N PHE A 267 -11.62 2.49 -9.58
CA PHE A 267 -11.97 2.14 -10.96
C PHE A 267 -12.60 3.33 -11.73
N ALA A 268 -12.63 4.52 -11.15
CA ALA A 268 -13.15 5.69 -11.85
C ALA A 268 -12.19 6.10 -12.99
N THR A 269 -12.75 6.36 -14.14
CA THR A 269 -12.03 6.83 -15.35
C THR A 269 -11.95 8.35 -15.42
N GLU A 270 -12.88 9.04 -14.74
CA GLU A 270 -12.93 10.49 -14.71
C GLU A 270 -12.75 11.01 -13.29
N GLY A 271 -12.03 12.11 -13.14
CA GLY A 271 -11.78 12.79 -11.86
C GLY A 271 -12.19 14.25 -11.92
N HIS A 272 -12.52 14.81 -10.76
CA HIS A 272 -12.84 16.23 -10.60
C HIS A 272 -11.56 17.02 -10.41
N ASP A 273 -11.32 18.02 -11.26
CA ASP A 273 -10.16 18.90 -11.15
C ASP A 273 -10.27 19.82 -9.92
N LEU A 274 -9.23 19.80 -9.09
CA LEU A 274 -9.12 20.60 -7.87
C LEU A 274 -7.97 21.62 -7.92
N LYS A 275 -7.32 21.76 -9.09
CA LYS A 275 -6.17 22.66 -9.25
C LYS A 275 -6.61 24.10 -9.48
#